data_97a9e082a4d675404308e6b9390a113f
#
_entry.id   97a9e082a4d675404308e6b9390a113f
#
_cell.length_a   1.000
_cell.length_b   1.000
_cell.length_c   1.000
_cell.angle_alpha   90.00
_cell.angle_beta   90.00
_cell.angle_gamma   90.00
#
_symmetry.space_group_name_H-M   'P 1'
#
loop_
_entity.id
_entity.type
_entity.pdbx_description
1 polymer ?
#
loop_
_entity_poly.entity_id
_entity_poly.type
_entity_poly.pdbx_seq_one_letter_code
_entity_poly.pdbx_strand_id
1 'polypeptide(L)'
;DIIMLSTCDNFLYHEMMSHPVLFTHPNPKNVVIIGGGDCGTLKEVLKHPVDSVVQIDIDEKVTQLAEKYFPELCSSNNDPRATLLFQDGIRWMQEAKTGSIDIIIVDSTDPIGPAEGLFNQAFYEQCYRVLREDGLLVQQSESPLIHQQLLKDMRHAMKNADFSDLLTITFPQPVYPSGWWSATIAGKKKLPHFRQDEATFKQLATKYYQFAIHEAALTPIPMLKDVLGINNK
;
A
#
# COMPACT_ATOMS: atom_id res chain seq x y z
N ASP A 1 22.65 4.39 -6.76
CA ASP A 1 21.86 5.26 -5.87
C ASP A 1 20.48 5.42 -6.50
N ILE A 2 19.42 5.11 -5.74
CA ILE A 2 18.03 5.23 -6.16
C ILE A 2 17.39 6.34 -5.34
N ILE A 3 16.64 7.25 -5.99
CA ILE A 3 15.89 8.29 -5.28
C ILE A 3 14.62 7.64 -4.72
N MET A 4 14.47 7.67 -3.40
CA MET A 4 13.33 7.06 -2.71
C MET A 4 12.21 8.05 -2.43
N LEU A 5 12.52 9.35 -2.30
CA LEU A 5 11.58 10.37 -1.87
C LEU A 5 11.95 11.75 -2.43
N SER A 6 10.94 12.53 -2.78
CA SER A 6 11.07 13.94 -3.19
C SER A 6 9.95 14.78 -2.60
N THR A 7 10.26 16.00 -2.16
CA THR A 7 9.23 16.96 -1.69
C THR A 7 8.28 17.41 -2.79
N CYS A 8 8.69 17.25 -4.06
CA CYS A 8 7.87 17.70 -5.20
C CYS A 8 6.65 16.82 -5.45
N ASP A 9 6.74 15.51 -5.20
CA ASP A 9 5.76 14.53 -5.68
C ASP A 9 5.43 13.38 -4.72
N ASN A 10 6.00 13.38 -3.49
CA ASN A 10 5.74 12.32 -2.51
C ASN A 10 4.25 12.07 -2.23
N PHE A 11 3.43 13.13 -2.28
CA PHE A 11 2.00 13.03 -2.03
C PHE A 11 1.28 12.13 -3.06
N LEU A 12 1.78 12.05 -4.30
CA LEU A 12 1.21 11.17 -5.32
C LEU A 12 1.25 9.71 -4.86
N TYR A 13 2.41 9.28 -4.38
CA TYR A 13 2.64 7.93 -3.88
C TYR A 13 1.85 7.65 -2.59
N HIS A 14 2.04 8.47 -1.56
CA HIS A 14 1.44 8.23 -0.24
C HIS A 14 -0.09 8.25 -0.29
N GLU A 15 -0.68 9.19 -1.03
CA GLU A 15 -2.12 9.27 -1.19
C GLU A 15 -2.68 8.05 -1.97
N MET A 16 -1.98 7.59 -3.02
CA MET A 16 -2.44 6.46 -3.83
C MET A 16 -2.17 5.10 -3.17
N MET A 17 -1.17 4.98 -2.30
CA MET A 17 -0.97 3.79 -1.48
C MET A 17 -2.01 3.66 -0.36
N SER A 18 -2.53 4.78 0.13
CA SER A 18 -3.39 4.82 1.33
C SER A 18 -4.88 4.90 0.98
N HIS A 19 -5.30 5.97 0.33
CA HIS A 19 -6.73 6.27 0.20
C HIS A 19 -7.52 5.27 -0.63
N PRO A 20 -7.02 4.72 -1.76
CA PRO A 20 -7.77 3.75 -2.53
C PRO A 20 -8.15 2.51 -1.72
N VAL A 21 -7.23 1.90 -1.00
CA VAL A 21 -7.50 0.70 -0.20
C VAL A 21 -8.40 1.03 1.00
N LEU A 22 -8.20 2.18 1.66
CA LEU A 22 -9.01 2.61 2.79
C LEU A 22 -10.46 2.90 2.41
N PHE A 23 -10.72 3.47 1.23
CA PHE A 23 -12.07 3.64 0.71
C PHE A 23 -12.67 2.36 0.14
N THR A 24 -11.86 1.43 -0.34
CA THR A 24 -12.33 0.10 -0.79
C THR A 24 -12.79 -0.76 0.37
N HIS A 25 -12.12 -0.70 1.54
CA HIS A 25 -12.56 -1.44 2.72
C HIS A 25 -13.84 -0.83 3.33
N PRO A 26 -14.86 -1.62 3.70
CA PRO A 26 -16.14 -1.08 4.19
C PRO A 26 -16.02 -0.28 5.49
N ASN A 27 -15.16 -0.69 6.42
CA ASN A 27 -14.94 0.00 7.70
C ASN A 27 -13.56 -0.34 8.28
N PRO A 28 -12.46 0.27 7.78
CA PRO A 28 -11.11 -0.03 8.25
C PRO A 28 -10.89 0.50 9.69
N LYS A 29 -10.41 -0.35 10.59
CA LYS A 29 -10.12 -0.02 11.99
C LYS A 29 -8.68 -0.26 12.36
N ASN A 30 -8.13 -1.42 12.02
CA ASN A 30 -6.78 -1.83 12.37
C ASN A 30 -5.93 -1.94 11.11
N VAL A 31 -4.93 -1.09 10.98
CA VAL A 31 -4.06 -1.01 9.81
C VAL A 31 -2.63 -1.37 10.20
N VAL A 32 -1.96 -2.12 9.34
CA VAL A 32 -0.52 -2.42 9.45
C VAL A 32 0.18 -1.90 8.20
N ILE A 33 1.30 -1.20 8.39
CA ILE A 33 2.18 -0.74 7.33
C ILE A 33 3.51 -1.49 7.48
N ILE A 34 3.94 -2.20 6.45
CA ILE A 34 5.25 -2.86 6.37
C ILE A 34 6.16 -2.00 5.50
N GLY A 35 7.23 -1.47 6.09
CA GLY A 35 8.04 -0.42 5.52
C GLY A 35 7.48 0.98 5.80
N GLY A 36 7.60 1.89 4.83
CA GLY A 36 7.09 3.26 4.94
C GLY A 36 7.85 4.13 5.95
N GLY A 37 9.15 3.87 6.13
CA GLY A 37 9.97 4.55 7.14
C GLY A 37 10.02 6.07 7.01
N ASP A 38 9.60 6.65 5.88
CA ASP A 38 9.44 8.09 5.70
C ASP A 38 8.18 8.67 6.37
N CYS A 39 7.29 7.80 6.87
CA CYS A 39 6.04 8.11 7.57
C CYS A 39 4.94 8.79 6.73
N GLY A 40 5.14 8.97 5.44
CA GLY A 40 4.14 9.61 4.58
C GLY A 40 2.86 8.79 4.46
N THR A 41 2.97 7.47 4.28
CA THR A 41 1.84 6.54 4.26
C THR A 41 1.11 6.50 5.60
N LEU A 42 1.84 6.48 6.73
CA LEU A 42 1.26 6.57 8.08
C LEU A 42 0.41 7.82 8.25
N LYS A 43 0.95 8.97 7.83
CA LYS A 43 0.25 10.25 7.88
C LYS A 43 -1.06 10.22 7.08
N GLU A 44 -1.06 9.65 5.88
CA GLU A 44 -2.26 9.58 5.05
C GLU A 44 -3.30 8.61 5.62
N VAL A 45 -2.87 7.46 6.17
CA VAL A 45 -3.76 6.50 6.83
C VAL A 45 -4.46 7.12 8.05
N LEU A 46 -3.74 7.89 8.86
CA LEU A 46 -4.26 8.51 10.08
C LEU A 46 -5.27 9.64 9.84
N LYS A 47 -5.41 10.12 8.60
CA LYS A 47 -6.51 11.01 8.21
C LYS A 47 -7.88 10.30 8.17
N HIS A 48 -7.88 8.97 8.13
CA HIS A 48 -9.10 8.16 8.17
C HIS A 48 -9.51 7.82 9.62
N PRO A 49 -10.80 7.45 9.86
CA PRO A 49 -11.30 7.09 11.18
C PRO A 49 -10.91 5.66 11.58
N VAL A 50 -9.60 5.37 11.54
CA VAL A 50 -9.01 4.12 12.00
C VAL A 50 -8.79 4.15 13.51
N ASP A 51 -8.82 2.98 14.16
CA ASP A 51 -8.63 2.86 15.60
C ASP A 51 -7.14 2.66 15.96
N SER A 52 -6.38 1.97 15.09
CA SER A 52 -4.95 1.75 15.30
C SER A 52 -4.19 1.61 13.98
N VAL A 53 -2.95 2.09 13.96
CA VAL A 53 -1.99 1.89 12.88
C VAL A 53 -0.66 1.43 13.47
N VAL A 54 -0.17 0.28 13.03
CA VAL A 54 1.18 -0.20 13.37
C VAL A 54 2.04 -0.10 12.13
N GLN A 55 3.09 0.70 12.19
CA GLN A 55 4.11 0.79 11.14
C GLN A 55 5.35 0.03 11.57
N ILE A 56 5.85 -0.85 10.70
CA ILE A 56 7.01 -1.70 10.98
C ILE A 56 8.04 -1.46 9.88
N ASP A 57 9.13 -0.80 10.21
CA ASP A 57 10.28 -0.63 9.32
C ASP A 57 11.51 -1.34 9.92
N ILE A 58 12.34 -1.90 9.05
CA ILE A 58 13.56 -2.60 9.52
C ILE A 58 14.68 -1.62 9.88
N ASP A 59 14.64 -0.41 9.34
CA ASP A 59 15.70 0.60 9.53
C ASP A 59 15.19 1.88 10.18
N GLU A 60 15.36 1.99 11.50
CA GLU A 60 15.04 3.19 12.26
C GLU A 60 15.68 4.46 11.71
N LYS A 61 16.86 4.37 11.06
CA LYS A 61 17.56 5.52 10.51
C LYS A 61 16.78 6.21 9.40
N VAL A 62 15.99 5.46 8.63
CA VAL A 62 15.12 6.03 7.59
C VAL A 62 14.13 7.00 8.24
N THR A 63 13.47 6.57 9.31
CA THR A 63 12.53 7.42 10.05
C THR A 63 13.22 8.62 10.70
N GLN A 64 14.39 8.42 11.32
CA GLN A 64 15.17 9.53 11.89
C GLN A 64 15.59 10.57 10.84
N LEU A 65 15.95 10.11 9.64
CA LEU A 65 16.27 11.01 8.53
C LEU A 65 15.03 11.73 7.99
N ALA A 66 13.90 11.02 7.91
CA ALA A 66 12.63 11.62 7.53
C ALA A 66 12.18 12.70 8.51
N GLU A 67 12.24 12.45 9.81
CA GLU A 67 11.96 13.45 10.85
C GLU A 67 12.83 14.69 10.74
N LYS A 68 14.09 14.52 10.34
CA LYS A 68 15.03 15.63 10.18
C LYS A 68 14.82 16.44 8.91
N TYR A 69 14.58 15.78 7.78
CA TYR A 69 14.58 16.41 6.46
C TYR A 69 13.20 16.56 5.82
N PHE A 70 12.20 15.80 6.29
CA PHE A 70 10.82 15.80 5.82
C PHE A 70 9.83 15.83 6.99
N PRO A 71 9.97 16.77 7.95
CA PRO A 71 9.19 16.77 9.20
C PRO A 71 7.68 16.82 8.96
N GLU A 72 7.23 17.34 7.82
CA GLU A 72 5.83 17.37 7.44
C GLU A 72 5.22 15.97 7.18
N LEU A 73 6.04 14.99 6.76
CA LEU A 73 5.59 13.59 6.61
C LEU A 73 5.45 12.91 7.96
N CYS A 74 6.31 13.27 8.91
CA CYS A 74 6.36 12.67 10.25
C CYS A 74 5.43 13.37 11.26
N SER A 75 4.59 14.30 10.82
CA SER A 75 3.70 15.08 11.69
C SER A 75 2.70 14.25 12.49
N SER A 76 2.45 13.01 12.07
CA SER A 76 1.52 12.07 12.72
C SER A 76 2.21 10.98 13.52
N ASN A 77 3.54 10.97 13.66
CA ASN A 77 4.27 9.92 14.39
C ASN A 77 3.85 9.82 15.88
N ASN A 78 3.39 10.91 16.47
CA ASN A 78 2.93 10.98 17.86
C ASN A 78 1.40 10.88 18.01
N ASP A 79 0.66 10.53 16.95
CA ASP A 79 -0.79 10.28 17.06
C ASP A 79 -1.01 9.09 18.01
N PRO A 80 -1.92 9.17 19.00
CA PRO A 80 -2.16 8.09 19.95
C PRO A 80 -2.61 6.76 19.31
N ARG A 81 -3.05 6.79 18.06
CA ARG A 81 -3.40 5.60 17.27
C ARG A 81 -2.20 4.95 16.58
N ALA A 82 -1.06 5.67 16.49
CA ALA A 82 0.14 5.20 15.82
C ALA A 82 1.06 4.43 16.76
N THR A 83 1.65 3.36 16.23
CA THR A 83 2.75 2.63 16.87
C THR A 83 3.83 2.38 15.82
N LEU A 84 5.03 2.92 16.03
CA LEU A 84 6.17 2.70 15.16
C LEU A 84 7.06 1.62 15.80
N LEU A 85 7.36 0.58 15.02
CA LEU A 85 8.23 -0.54 15.42
C LEU A 85 9.40 -0.66 14.45
N PHE A 86 10.61 -0.82 15.00
CA PHE A 86 11.82 -0.98 14.19
C PHE A 86 12.31 -2.43 14.29
N GLN A 87 11.80 -3.26 13.38
CA GLN A 87 12.08 -4.70 13.34
C GLN A 87 11.73 -5.31 11.98
N ASP A 88 12.04 -6.60 11.80
CA ASP A 88 11.70 -7.33 10.60
C ASP A 88 10.17 -7.49 10.45
N GLY A 89 9.60 -6.89 9.40
CA GLY A 89 8.17 -6.95 9.09
C GLY A 89 7.68 -8.36 8.72
N ILE A 90 8.52 -9.19 8.11
CA ILE A 90 8.17 -10.59 7.79
C ILE A 90 7.99 -11.39 9.07
N ARG A 91 8.93 -11.24 10.00
CA ARG A 91 8.85 -11.90 11.31
C ARG A 91 7.63 -11.41 12.09
N TRP A 92 7.38 -10.11 12.10
CA TRP A 92 6.18 -9.57 12.76
C TRP A 92 4.89 -10.18 12.19
N MET A 93 4.79 -10.31 10.85
CA MET A 93 3.64 -10.93 10.22
C MET A 93 3.47 -12.41 10.62
N GLN A 94 4.56 -13.17 10.79
CA GLN A 94 4.52 -14.55 11.27
C GLN A 94 3.98 -14.67 12.69
N GLU A 95 4.31 -13.72 13.57
CA GLU A 95 3.92 -13.67 14.98
C GLU A 95 2.53 -13.04 15.20
N ALA A 96 2.03 -12.27 14.24
CA ALA A 96 0.76 -11.56 14.33
C ALA A 96 -0.43 -12.53 14.44
N LYS A 97 -1.45 -12.11 15.21
CA LYS A 97 -2.68 -12.87 15.42
C LYS A 97 -3.48 -13.03 14.14
N THR A 98 -3.95 -14.26 13.87
CA THR A 98 -4.84 -14.57 12.76
C THR A 98 -6.13 -13.74 12.83
N GLY A 99 -6.56 -13.19 11.68
CA GLY A 99 -7.84 -12.49 11.55
C GLY A 99 -7.96 -11.24 12.41
N SER A 100 -6.87 -10.50 12.60
CA SER A 100 -6.84 -9.34 13.50
C SER A 100 -6.77 -7.99 12.77
N ILE A 101 -6.36 -7.96 11.51
CA ILE A 101 -6.05 -6.75 10.75
C ILE A 101 -7.07 -6.55 9.63
N ASP A 102 -7.49 -5.32 9.42
CA ASP A 102 -8.42 -4.94 8.36
C ASP A 102 -7.66 -4.57 7.08
N ILE A 103 -6.54 -3.86 7.20
CA ILE A 103 -5.73 -3.46 6.04
C ILE A 103 -4.24 -3.69 6.32
N ILE A 104 -3.55 -4.31 5.39
CA ILE A 104 -2.09 -4.38 5.33
C ILE A 104 -1.64 -3.53 4.14
N ILE A 105 -0.72 -2.59 4.38
CA ILE A 105 -0.06 -1.79 3.36
C ILE A 105 1.41 -2.20 3.33
N VAL A 106 1.87 -2.71 2.19
CA VAL A 106 3.30 -3.02 1.98
C VAL A 106 3.92 -1.88 1.18
N ASP A 107 4.57 -1.01 1.91
CA ASP A 107 5.24 0.20 1.44
C ASP A 107 6.75 -0.01 1.53
N SER A 108 7.25 -0.90 0.68
CA SER A 108 8.66 -1.34 0.67
C SER A 108 9.41 -0.75 -0.52
N THR A 109 10.74 -0.84 -0.44
CA THR A 109 11.62 -0.65 -1.59
C THR A 109 11.40 -1.75 -2.63
N ASP A 110 12.05 -1.59 -3.79
CA ASP A 110 12.13 -2.61 -4.84
C ASP A 110 12.55 -3.98 -4.25
N PRO A 111 12.19 -5.11 -4.87
CA PRO A 111 12.49 -6.47 -4.36
C PRO A 111 13.98 -6.81 -4.44
N ILE A 112 14.81 -6.06 -3.72
CA ILE A 112 16.26 -6.22 -3.64
C ILE A 112 16.67 -6.34 -2.17
N GLY A 113 17.50 -7.33 -1.86
CA GLY A 113 18.00 -7.55 -0.50
C GLY A 113 16.86 -7.87 0.49
N PRO A 114 16.75 -7.17 1.63
CA PRO A 114 15.74 -7.48 2.65
C PRO A 114 14.28 -7.42 2.15
N ALA A 115 14.00 -6.58 1.16
CA ALA A 115 12.65 -6.43 0.61
C ALA A 115 12.24 -7.58 -0.32
N GLU A 116 13.18 -8.38 -0.84
CA GLU A 116 12.88 -9.52 -1.73
C GLU A 116 11.88 -10.50 -1.09
N GLY A 117 11.99 -10.71 0.22
CA GLY A 117 11.09 -11.56 0.98
C GLY A 117 9.63 -11.10 1.03
N LEU A 118 9.35 -9.84 0.73
CA LEU A 118 8.01 -9.26 0.75
C LEU A 118 7.22 -9.49 -0.57
N PHE A 119 7.84 -10.10 -1.58
CA PHE A 119 7.24 -10.31 -2.91
C PHE A 119 6.96 -11.79 -3.23
N ASN A 120 7.03 -12.68 -2.24
CA ASN A 120 6.86 -14.11 -2.45
C ASN A 120 5.56 -14.66 -1.84
N GLN A 121 5.18 -15.85 -2.29
CA GLN A 121 3.95 -16.52 -1.85
C GLN A 121 3.91 -16.73 -0.33
N ALA A 122 5.02 -17.12 0.30
CA ALA A 122 5.05 -17.39 1.73
C ALA A 122 4.70 -16.14 2.58
N PHE A 123 5.14 -14.96 2.16
CA PHE A 123 4.76 -13.70 2.81
C PHE A 123 3.26 -13.41 2.59
N TYR A 124 2.74 -13.59 1.38
CA TYR A 124 1.31 -13.36 1.10
C TYR A 124 0.40 -14.34 1.83
N GLU A 125 0.82 -15.57 2.07
CA GLU A 125 0.10 -16.52 2.93
C GLU A 125 -0.01 -16.01 4.36
N GLN A 126 1.05 -15.36 4.90
CA GLN A 126 0.99 -14.72 6.22
C GLN A 126 0.07 -13.50 6.19
N CYS A 127 0.13 -12.67 5.17
CA CYS A 127 -0.82 -11.55 5.00
C CYS A 127 -2.27 -12.07 4.96
N TYR A 128 -2.53 -13.10 4.18
CA TYR A 128 -3.85 -13.72 4.10
C TYR A 128 -4.33 -14.23 5.47
N ARG A 129 -3.47 -14.91 6.22
CA ARG A 129 -3.79 -15.42 7.56
C ARG A 129 -4.13 -14.31 8.56
N VAL A 130 -3.35 -13.23 8.54
CA VAL A 130 -3.47 -12.11 9.51
C VAL A 130 -4.67 -11.23 9.20
N LEU A 131 -5.03 -11.08 7.93
CA LEU A 131 -6.21 -10.32 7.52
C LEU A 131 -7.50 -10.98 8.00
N ARG A 132 -8.46 -10.13 8.39
CA ARG A 132 -9.86 -10.53 8.60
C ARG A 132 -10.50 -11.00 7.29
N GLU A 133 -11.70 -11.55 7.36
CA GLU A 133 -12.43 -12.10 6.21
C GLU A 133 -12.72 -11.08 5.11
N ASP A 134 -12.93 -9.82 5.46
CA ASP A 134 -13.10 -8.67 4.56
C ASP A 134 -11.85 -7.82 4.44
N GLY A 135 -10.74 -8.29 5.02
CA GLY A 135 -9.48 -7.55 5.03
C GLY A 135 -8.82 -7.45 3.66
N LEU A 136 -8.07 -6.37 3.47
CA LEU A 136 -7.41 -6.03 2.21
C LEU A 136 -5.91 -5.87 2.41
N LEU A 137 -5.14 -6.36 1.43
CA LEU A 137 -3.73 -6.08 1.24
C LEU A 137 -3.59 -5.05 0.13
N VAL A 138 -2.73 -4.05 0.29
CA VAL A 138 -2.20 -3.25 -0.82
C VAL A 138 -0.69 -3.29 -0.78
N GLN A 139 -0.05 -3.45 -1.94
CA GLN A 139 1.39 -3.41 -2.08
C GLN A 139 1.78 -2.55 -3.27
N GLN A 140 2.84 -1.75 -3.11
CA GLN A 140 3.49 -1.11 -4.23
C GLN A 140 3.92 -2.18 -5.24
N SER A 141 3.67 -1.95 -6.52
CA SER A 141 3.86 -2.96 -7.57
C SER A 141 4.65 -2.43 -8.76
N GLU A 142 5.58 -1.54 -8.48
CA GLU A 142 6.55 -1.03 -9.42
C GLU A 142 5.96 -0.29 -10.64
N SER A 143 6.82 0.02 -11.60
CA SER A 143 6.40 0.63 -12.85
C SER A 143 5.66 -0.36 -13.74
N PRO A 144 4.41 -0.08 -14.13
CA PRO A 144 3.65 -0.93 -15.04
C PRO A 144 4.20 -0.90 -16.48
N LEU A 145 5.13 0.00 -16.79
CA LEU A 145 5.77 0.11 -18.08
C LEU A 145 7.03 -0.76 -18.21
N ILE A 146 7.90 -0.73 -17.20
CA ILE A 146 9.23 -1.37 -17.26
C ILE A 146 9.36 -2.62 -16.37
N HIS A 147 8.47 -2.83 -15.39
CA HIS A 147 8.55 -3.96 -14.46
C HIS A 147 7.36 -4.94 -14.60
N GLN A 148 6.88 -5.14 -15.84
CA GLN A 148 5.69 -5.97 -16.11
C GLN A 148 5.83 -7.42 -15.64
N GLN A 149 7.03 -8.00 -15.75
CA GLN A 149 7.25 -9.38 -15.31
C GLN A 149 7.12 -9.48 -13.79
N LEU A 150 7.73 -8.55 -13.04
CA LEU A 150 7.61 -8.50 -11.58
C LEU A 150 6.15 -8.34 -11.14
N LEU A 151 5.41 -7.44 -11.77
CA LEU A 151 3.98 -7.24 -11.49
C LEU A 151 3.17 -8.53 -11.73
N LYS A 152 3.49 -9.26 -12.80
CA LYS A 152 2.84 -10.54 -13.12
C LYS A 152 3.17 -11.61 -12.07
N ASP A 153 4.44 -11.74 -11.70
CA ASP A 153 4.91 -12.74 -10.73
C ASP A 153 4.34 -12.46 -9.34
N MET A 154 4.33 -11.21 -8.90
CA MET A 154 3.73 -10.76 -7.65
C MET A 154 2.23 -11.11 -7.59
N ARG A 155 1.47 -10.78 -8.64
CA ARG A 155 0.03 -11.11 -8.72
C ARG A 155 -0.21 -12.62 -8.72
N HIS A 156 0.67 -13.38 -9.37
CA HIS A 156 0.60 -14.85 -9.35
C HIS A 156 0.85 -15.40 -7.95
N ALA A 157 1.85 -14.89 -7.25
CA ALA A 157 2.15 -15.27 -5.87
C ALA A 157 1.00 -14.91 -4.90
N MET A 158 0.35 -13.75 -5.08
CA MET A 158 -0.85 -13.40 -4.32
C MET A 158 -2.01 -14.39 -4.57
N LYS A 159 -2.26 -14.77 -5.83
CA LYS A 159 -3.29 -15.77 -6.15
C LYS A 159 -2.98 -17.14 -5.56
N ASN A 160 -1.72 -17.56 -5.58
CA ASN A 160 -1.29 -18.82 -4.97
C ASN A 160 -1.41 -18.80 -3.43
N ALA A 161 -1.43 -17.62 -2.83
CA ALA A 161 -1.70 -17.41 -1.41
C ALA A 161 -3.21 -17.21 -1.11
N ASP A 162 -4.10 -17.66 -2.01
CA ASP A 162 -5.55 -17.68 -1.90
C ASP A 162 -6.27 -16.31 -1.96
N PHE A 163 -5.58 -15.23 -2.34
CA PHE A 163 -6.27 -13.98 -2.63
C PHE A 163 -7.16 -14.15 -3.89
N SER A 164 -8.47 -14.01 -3.72
CA SER A 164 -9.44 -14.32 -4.79
C SER A 164 -9.60 -13.20 -5.81
N ASP A 165 -9.43 -11.95 -5.41
CA ASP A 165 -9.60 -10.79 -6.28
C ASP A 165 -8.42 -9.82 -6.16
N LEU A 166 -7.90 -9.39 -7.31
CA LEU A 166 -6.74 -8.53 -7.42
C LEU A 166 -7.02 -7.35 -8.34
N LEU A 167 -6.80 -6.16 -7.84
CA LEU A 167 -6.96 -4.90 -8.57
C LEU A 167 -5.64 -4.15 -8.59
N THR A 168 -5.09 -3.88 -9.76
CA THR A 168 -3.90 -3.03 -9.91
C THR A 168 -4.33 -1.65 -10.37
N ILE A 169 -4.01 -0.64 -9.58
CA ILE A 169 -4.19 0.78 -9.89
C ILE A 169 -2.86 1.38 -10.34
N THR A 170 -2.92 2.36 -11.22
CA THR A 170 -1.74 3.07 -11.72
C THR A 170 -1.86 4.55 -11.45
N PHE A 171 -0.72 5.20 -11.20
CA PHE A 171 -0.66 6.63 -10.90
C PHE A 171 0.69 7.24 -11.33
N PRO A 172 0.75 8.56 -11.57
CA PRO A 172 2.01 9.24 -11.86
C PRO A 172 2.91 9.25 -10.62
N GLN A 173 4.20 9.00 -10.81
CA GLN A 173 5.24 9.18 -9.80
C GLN A 173 6.52 9.63 -10.48
N PRO A 174 6.65 10.93 -10.81
CA PRO A 174 7.72 11.46 -11.68
C PRO A 174 9.14 11.18 -11.20
N VAL A 175 9.37 11.11 -9.88
CA VAL A 175 10.71 10.85 -9.32
C VAL A 175 11.18 9.40 -9.53
N TYR A 176 10.25 8.46 -9.71
CA TYR A 176 10.58 7.05 -9.93
C TYR A 176 10.80 6.73 -11.42
N PRO A 177 11.49 5.63 -11.73
CA PRO A 177 11.72 5.22 -13.11
C PRO A 177 10.43 5.16 -13.92
N SER A 178 10.46 5.65 -15.15
CA SER A 178 9.32 5.84 -16.06
C SER A 178 8.30 6.93 -15.70
N GLY A 179 8.36 7.52 -14.51
CA GLY A 179 7.37 8.51 -14.06
C GLY A 179 5.96 7.93 -13.81
N TRP A 180 5.80 6.60 -13.88
CA TRP A 180 4.53 5.90 -13.78
C TRP A 180 4.64 4.68 -12.87
N TRP A 181 3.84 4.65 -11.83
CA TRP A 181 3.89 3.64 -10.78
C TRP A 181 2.58 2.89 -10.63
N SER A 182 2.59 1.83 -9.83
CA SER A 182 1.39 1.05 -9.58
C SER A 182 1.33 0.55 -8.13
N ALA A 183 0.11 0.23 -7.69
CA ALA A 183 -0.16 -0.50 -6.48
C ALA A 183 -1.20 -1.60 -6.75
N THR A 184 -1.03 -2.77 -6.14
CA THR A 184 -1.96 -3.88 -6.29
C THR A 184 -2.70 -4.09 -4.98
N ILE A 185 -4.03 -3.99 -5.04
CA ILE A 185 -4.96 -4.30 -3.94
C ILE A 185 -5.41 -5.74 -4.10
N ALA A 186 -5.36 -6.51 -3.02
CA ALA A 186 -5.77 -7.91 -2.98
C ALA A 186 -6.79 -8.15 -1.87
N GLY A 187 -7.84 -8.90 -2.16
CA GLY A 187 -8.88 -9.28 -1.20
C GLY A 187 -9.08 -10.79 -1.12
N LYS A 188 -9.44 -11.29 0.07
CA LYS A 188 -9.86 -12.69 0.26
C LYS A 188 -11.15 -13.01 -0.51
N LYS A 189 -11.98 -12.01 -0.70
CA LYS A 189 -13.24 -12.06 -1.44
C LYS A 189 -13.21 -11.03 -2.56
N LYS A 190 -14.24 -11.03 -3.39
CA LYS A 190 -14.43 -10.00 -4.41
C LYS A 190 -14.35 -8.62 -3.76
N LEU A 191 -13.51 -7.76 -4.32
CA LEU A 191 -13.33 -6.40 -3.85
C LEU A 191 -14.65 -5.62 -4.00
N PRO A 192 -15.12 -4.96 -2.94
CA PRO A 192 -16.31 -4.11 -3.04
C PRO A 192 -16.00 -2.85 -3.88
N HIS A 193 -17.03 -2.22 -4.37
CA HIS A 193 -16.89 -0.87 -4.91
C HIS A 193 -16.44 0.06 -3.78
N PHE A 194 -15.53 0.97 -4.07
CA PHE A 194 -15.05 1.91 -3.06
C PHE A 194 -16.16 2.85 -2.57
N ARG A 195 -16.12 3.18 -1.29
CA ARG A 195 -17.06 4.12 -0.67
C ARG A 195 -16.77 5.54 -1.15
N GLN A 196 -17.83 6.31 -1.35
CA GLN A 196 -17.74 7.75 -1.64
C GLN A 196 -18.24 8.55 -0.43
N ASP A 197 -17.59 8.33 0.72
CA ASP A 197 -17.91 9.04 1.96
C ASP A 197 -17.36 10.47 1.90
N GLU A 198 -18.20 11.40 1.49
CA GLU A 198 -17.87 12.81 1.37
C GLU A 198 -17.43 13.46 2.69
N ALA A 199 -17.96 13.00 3.83
CA ALA A 199 -17.59 13.56 5.12
C ALA A 199 -16.13 13.22 5.47
N THR A 200 -15.73 11.96 5.29
CA THR A 200 -14.33 11.55 5.44
C THR A 200 -13.46 12.22 4.39
N PHE A 201 -13.86 12.22 3.13
CA PHE A 201 -13.08 12.80 2.03
C PHE A 201 -12.74 14.28 2.27
N LYS A 202 -13.67 15.09 2.73
CA LYS A 202 -13.44 16.53 3.01
C LYS A 202 -12.38 16.77 4.10
N GLN A 203 -12.12 15.79 4.96
CA GLN A 203 -11.12 15.90 6.03
C GLN A 203 -9.72 15.51 5.58
N LEU A 204 -9.56 14.84 4.42
CA LEU A 204 -8.27 14.30 3.99
C LEU A 204 -7.27 15.38 3.58
N ALA A 205 -7.73 16.52 3.07
CA ALA A 205 -6.88 17.59 2.56
C ALA A 205 -5.83 17.08 1.55
N THR A 206 -6.26 16.28 0.59
CA THR A 206 -5.43 15.66 -0.44
C THR A 206 -4.94 16.68 -1.47
N LYS A 207 -3.79 16.41 -2.09
CA LYS A 207 -3.24 17.20 -3.20
C LYS A 207 -3.53 16.57 -4.57
N TYR A 208 -3.71 15.25 -4.60
CA TYR A 208 -3.90 14.49 -5.84
C TYR A 208 -5.15 13.60 -5.78
N TYR A 209 -5.28 12.79 -4.72
CA TYR A 209 -6.38 11.85 -4.61
C TYR A 209 -7.74 12.54 -4.55
N GLN A 210 -8.66 12.06 -5.38
CA GLN A 210 -10.09 12.35 -5.32
C GLN A 210 -10.87 11.18 -5.93
N PHE A 211 -12.17 11.09 -5.70
CA PHE A 211 -12.97 9.96 -6.16
C PHE A 211 -12.91 9.76 -7.68
N ALA A 212 -12.85 10.83 -8.46
CA ALA A 212 -12.70 10.74 -9.91
C ALA A 212 -11.33 10.15 -10.33
N ILE A 213 -10.26 10.48 -9.60
CA ILE A 213 -8.93 9.88 -9.81
C ILE A 213 -8.95 8.40 -9.42
N HIS A 214 -9.60 8.07 -8.29
CA HIS A 214 -9.75 6.67 -7.88
C HIS A 214 -10.49 5.86 -8.96
N GLU A 215 -11.62 6.35 -9.43
CA GLU A 215 -12.40 5.68 -10.48
C GLU A 215 -11.61 5.53 -11.78
N ALA A 216 -10.88 6.57 -12.20
CA ALA A 216 -10.00 6.49 -13.36
C ALA A 216 -8.88 5.46 -13.19
N ALA A 217 -8.28 5.37 -12.00
CA ALA A 217 -7.23 4.40 -11.68
C ALA A 217 -7.71 2.94 -11.69
N LEU A 218 -9.02 2.70 -11.54
CA LEU A 218 -9.62 1.37 -11.65
C LEU A 218 -9.78 0.90 -13.11
N THR A 219 -9.65 1.81 -14.08
CA THR A 219 -9.87 1.48 -15.49
C THR A 219 -8.73 0.63 -16.03
N PRO A 220 -8.98 -0.60 -16.52
CA PRO A 220 -7.94 -1.45 -17.05
C PRO A 220 -7.26 -0.82 -18.28
N ILE A 221 -5.94 -0.66 -18.19
CA ILE A 221 -5.15 -0.11 -19.29
C ILE A 221 -4.91 -1.21 -20.34
N PRO A 222 -5.21 -0.97 -21.63
CA PRO A 222 -5.14 -2.01 -22.65
C PRO A 222 -3.81 -2.77 -22.72
N MET A 223 -2.67 -2.09 -22.59
CA MET A 223 -1.34 -2.70 -22.64
C MET A 223 -1.04 -3.63 -21.45
N LEU A 224 -1.78 -3.48 -20.33
CA LEU A 224 -1.58 -4.29 -19.13
C LEU A 224 -2.51 -5.49 -19.04
N LYS A 225 -3.44 -5.68 -19.99
CA LYS A 225 -4.45 -6.75 -19.91
C LYS A 225 -3.83 -8.13 -19.73
N ASP A 226 -2.78 -8.44 -20.48
CA ASP A 226 -2.11 -9.75 -20.40
C ASP A 226 -1.37 -9.92 -19.06
N VAL A 227 -0.73 -8.84 -18.59
CA VAL A 227 -0.02 -8.82 -17.29
C VAL A 227 -1.00 -9.00 -16.14
N LEU A 228 -2.16 -8.35 -16.23
CA LEU A 228 -3.21 -8.39 -15.20
C LEU A 228 -4.10 -9.64 -15.30
N GLY A 229 -3.94 -10.47 -16.34
CA GLY A 229 -4.76 -11.65 -16.58
C GLY A 229 -6.22 -11.30 -16.89
N ILE A 230 -6.46 -10.14 -17.52
CA ILE A 230 -7.79 -9.69 -17.93
C ILE A 230 -8.05 -10.18 -19.34
N ASN A 231 -8.78 -11.28 -19.49
CA ASN A 231 -9.18 -11.81 -20.79
C ASN A 231 -10.17 -10.85 -21.46
N ASN A 232 -9.98 -10.58 -22.76
CA ASN A 232 -11.01 -9.94 -23.58
C ASN A 232 -12.23 -10.90 -23.62
N LYS A 233 -13.28 -10.54 -22.92
CA LYS A 233 -14.59 -11.16 -23.17
C LYS A 233 -15.24 -10.47 -24.34
#